data_ad2adecc3801c583572ab4302f257d97
#
_entry.id   ad2adecc3801c583572ab4302f257d97
#
_cell.length_a   1.000
_cell.length_b   1.000
_cell.length_c   1.000
_cell.angle_alpha   90.00
_cell.angle_beta   90.00
_cell.angle_gamma   90.00
#
_symmetry.space_group_name_H-M   'P 1'
#
loop_
_entity.id
_entity.type
_entity.pdbx_description
1 polymer ?
#
loop_
_entity_poly.entity_id
_entity_poly.type
_entity_poly.pdbx_seq_one_letter_code
_entity_poly.pdbx_strand_id
1 'polypeptide(L)'
;MRRTLAAAVFTALSIATAGAQLTIPKEYLPKVHGTIRSKYELQTTTGMQRFQVRNARVSLDGKVLPVIAYKAEIDLSDEGSIKMLDAYARFVPNDTWNLTMGQMRVPFTIDAHRSPHQQYFANRSFIAKQVGNVRDVGATGALALGGNLP
;
A
#
# COMPACT_ATOMS: atom_id res chain seq x y z
N MET A 1 19.20 30.67 -6.25
CA MET A 1 17.77 30.42 -6.50
C MET A 1 17.21 29.10 -5.91
N ARG A 2 17.97 28.00 -5.74
CA ARG A 2 17.45 26.72 -5.16
C ARG A 2 17.15 26.75 -3.65
N ARG A 3 17.83 27.62 -2.89
CA ARG A 3 17.64 27.69 -1.41
C ARG A 3 16.40 28.48 -0.98
N THR A 4 15.93 29.40 -1.79
CA THR A 4 14.73 30.21 -1.51
C THR A 4 13.42 29.44 -1.73
N LEU A 5 13.40 28.47 -2.65
CA LEU A 5 12.22 27.63 -2.91
C LEU A 5 11.96 26.64 -1.77
N ALA A 6 13.00 26.06 -1.18
CA ALA A 6 12.86 25.15 -0.03
C ALA A 6 12.34 25.87 1.21
N ALA A 7 12.76 27.11 1.45
CA ALA A 7 12.26 27.93 2.55
C ALA A 7 10.78 28.33 2.37
N ALA A 8 10.36 28.61 1.13
CA ALA A 8 8.99 28.98 0.83
C ALA A 8 8.01 27.80 1.01
N VAL A 9 8.44 26.58 0.68
CA VAL A 9 7.61 25.36 0.91
C VAL A 9 7.46 25.05 2.40
N PHE A 10 8.54 25.23 3.18
CA PHE A 10 8.47 25.03 4.63
C PHE A 10 7.60 26.09 5.32
N THR A 11 7.66 27.35 4.86
CA THR A 11 6.83 28.43 5.42
C THR A 11 5.36 28.27 5.06
N ALA A 12 5.05 27.78 3.86
CA ALA A 12 3.67 27.48 3.46
C ALA A 12 3.06 26.32 4.26
N LEU A 13 3.87 25.31 4.63
CA LEU A 13 3.43 24.19 5.46
C LEU A 13 3.20 24.61 6.92
N SER A 14 3.96 25.56 7.44
CA SER A 14 3.79 26.08 8.82
C SER A 14 2.62 27.05 8.99
N ILE A 15 2.21 27.74 7.93
CA ILE A 15 1.05 28.64 7.99
C ILE A 15 -0.28 27.85 8.01
N ALA A 16 -0.30 26.65 7.45
CA ALA A 16 -1.50 25.78 7.48
C ALA A 16 -1.81 25.23 8.88
N THR A 17 -0.91 25.33 9.85
CA THR A 17 -1.13 24.87 11.24
C THR A 17 -1.64 25.93 12.19
N ALA A 18 -1.67 27.19 11.78
CA ALA A 18 -2.06 28.31 12.63
C ALA A 18 -3.48 28.79 12.30
N GLY A 19 -4.51 28.05 12.66
CA GLY A 19 -5.79 28.70 12.76
C GLY A 19 -7.08 27.99 12.38
N ALA A 20 -7.07 26.75 11.90
CA ALA A 20 -8.30 26.00 11.75
C ALA A 20 -8.18 24.68 12.53
N GLN A 21 -8.71 24.62 13.71
CA GLN A 21 -9.10 23.34 14.34
C GLN A 21 -10.27 22.78 13.53
N LEU A 22 -9.98 22.32 12.32
CA LEU A 22 -10.88 21.46 11.58
C LEU A 22 -11.01 20.18 12.41
N THR A 23 -12.06 20.08 13.19
CA THR A 23 -12.44 18.85 13.89
C THR A 23 -12.85 17.85 12.81
N ILE A 24 -11.84 17.20 12.20
CA ILE A 24 -12.07 16.14 11.23
C ILE A 24 -12.67 14.96 12.01
N PRO A 25 -13.87 14.47 11.63
CA PRO A 25 -14.43 13.28 12.24
C PRO A 25 -13.43 12.14 12.19
N LYS A 26 -13.35 11.34 13.25
CA LYS A 26 -12.35 10.25 13.37
C LYS A 26 -12.37 9.26 12.21
N GLU A 27 -13.52 9.11 11.56
CA GLU A 27 -13.69 8.22 10.39
C GLU A 27 -12.95 8.68 9.13
N TYR A 28 -12.63 9.99 9.03
CA TYR A 28 -11.87 10.57 7.91
C TYR A 28 -10.39 10.73 8.22
N LEU A 29 -9.97 10.43 9.46
CA LEU A 29 -8.56 10.48 9.79
C LEU A 29 -7.81 9.37 9.05
N PRO A 30 -6.69 9.70 8.39
CA PRO A 30 -5.88 8.70 7.74
C PRO A 30 -5.28 7.72 8.76
N LYS A 31 -5.34 6.44 8.45
CA LYS A 31 -4.69 5.38 9.21
C LYS A 31 -3.35 5.08 8.60
N VAL A 32 -2.31 5.09 9.41
CA VAL A 32 -0.94 4.76 8.99
C VAL A 32 -0.60 3.37 9.52
N HIS A 33 -0.13 2.50 8.62
CA HIS A 33 0.33 1.16 8.96
C HIS A 33 1.79 0.99 8.54
N GLY A 34 2.54 0.30 9.36
CA GLY A 34 3.94 -0.03 9.06
C GLY A 34 4.19 -1.53 9.20
N THR A 35 5.02 -2.08 8.33
CA THR A 35 5.44 -3.48 8.40
C THR A 35 6.91 -3.60 8.04
N ILE A 36 7.70 -4.20 8.94
CA ILE A 36 9.10 -4.52 8.69
C ILE A 36 9.24 -6.04 8.74
N ARG A 37 9.89 -6.61 7.72
CA ARG A 37 10.23 -8.02 7.66
C ARG A 37 11.71 -8.18 7.35
N SER A 38 12.38 -8.94 8.19
CA SER A 38 13.77 -9.36 7.98
C SER A 38 13.79 -10.84 7.60
N LYS A 39 14.82 -11.26 6.87
CA LYS A 39 15.09 -12.67 6.60
C LYS A 39 16.57 -12.97 6.79
N TYR A 40 16.84 -14.17 7.22
CA TYR A 40 18.14 -14.78 7.25
C TYR A 40 18.13 -15.98 6.31
N GLU A 41 19.11 -16.04 5.43
CA GLU A 41 19.28 -17.13 4.46
C GLU A 41 20.63 -17.79 4.71
N LEU A 42 20.62 -19.11 4.82
CA LEU A 42 21.79 -19.96 4.92
C LEU A 42 21.79 -20.89 3.70
N GLN A 43 22.80 -20.77 2.89
CA GLN A 43 23.01 -21.69 1.76
C GLN A 43 23.92 -22.84 2.20
N THR A 44 23.32 -24.01 2.40
CA THR A 44 24.03 -25.18 2.97
C THR A 44 25.13 -25.73 2.07
N THR A 45 25.04 -25.53 0.75
CA THR A 45 26.04 -26.01 -0.24
C THR A 45 27.31 -25.19 -0.26
N THR A 46 27.20 -23.87 -0.04
CA THR A 46 28.36 -22.94 -0.13
C THR A 46 28.72 -22.35 1.23
N GLY A 47 27.93 -22.59 2.27
CA GLY A 47 28.11 -22.00 3.58
C GLY A 47 27.84 -20.48 3.64
N MET A 48 27.35 -19.89 2.55
CA MET A 48 27.07 -18.45 2.51
C MET A 48 25.88 -18.11 3.39
N GLN A 49 26.04 -17.05 4.17
CA GLN A 49 25.02 -16.54 5.08
C GLN A 49 24.66 -15.13 4.66
N ARG A 50 23.36 -14.82 4.67
CA ARG A 50 22.87 -13.50 4.32
C ARG A 50 21.74 -13.08 5.25
N PHE A 51 21.93 -11.96 5.94
CA PHE A 51 20.88 -11.25 6.67
C PHE A 51 20.45 -10.03 5.85
N GLN A 52 19.15 -9.86 5.63
CA GLN A 52 18.64 -8.69 4.91
C GLN A 52 17.25 -8.28 5.36
N VAL A 53 16.94 -7.00 5.18
CA VAL A 53 15.57 -6.50 5.29
C VAL A 53 14.83 -6.88 4.02
N ARG A 54 13.82 -7.73 4.16
CA ARG A 54 13.01 -8.22 3.04
C ARG A 54 12.03 -7.17 2.55
N ASN A 55 11.32 -6.53 3.49
CA ASN A 55 10.34 -5.49 3.21
C ASN A 55 10.34 -4.47 4.36
N ALA A 56 10.18 -3.21 4.01
CA ALA A 56 9.89 -2.13 4.93
C ALA A 56 8.75 -1.29 4.34
N ARG A 57 7.50 -1.63 4.68
CA ARG A 57 6.31 -1.05 4.07
C ARG A 57 5.69 -0.01 4.96
N VAL A 58 5.25 1.06 4.33
CA VAL A 58 4.38 2.06 4.94
C VAL A 58 3.13 2.19 4.08
N SER A 59 1.97 2.11 4.68
CA SER A 59 0.70 2.35 4.01
C SER A 59 -0.13 3.39 4.75
N LEU A 60 -0.86 4.15 3.96
CA LEU A 60 -1.80 5.15 4.37
C LEU A 60 -3.16 4.81 3.76
N ASP A 61 -4.17 4.63 4.57
CA ASP A 61 -5.53 4.42 4.11
C ASP A 61 -6.52 5.28 4.88
N GLY A 62 -7.61 5.63 4.22
CA GLY A 62 -8.63 6.46 4.81
C GLY A 62 -9.81 6.69 3.87
N LYS A 63 -10.71 7.58 4.31
CA LYS A 63 -11.84 8.07 3.53
C LYS A 63 -11.71 9.57 3.31
N VAL A 64 -12.03 10.02 2.12
CA VAL A 64 -12.19 11.45 1.81
C VAL A 64 -13.66 11.86 1.93
N LEU A 65 -14.56 10.96 1.53
CA LEU A 65 -16.00 11.08 1.61
C LEU A 65 -16.60 9.76 2.12
N PRO A 66 -17.84 9.74 2.58
CA PRO A 66 -18.48 8.49 3.04
C PRO A 66 -18.38 7.34 2.03
N VAL A 67 -18.42 7.68 0.74
CA VAL A 67 -18.41 6.74 -0.38
C VAL A 67 -17.06 6.64 -1.10
N ILE A 68 -16.05 7.44 -0.70
CA ILE A 68 -14.73 7.46 -1.35
C ILE A 68 -13.65 7.13 -0.32
N ALA A 69 -13.04 5.96 -0.47
CA ALA A 69 -11.87 5.53 0.26
C ALA A 69 -10.62 5.64 -0.63
N TYR A 70 -9.46 5.76 -0.01
CA TYR A 70 -8.17 5.75 -0.70
C TYR A 70 -7.17 4.87 0.03
N LYS A 71 -6.17 4.40 -0.71
CA LYS A 71 -5.01 3.71 -0.17
C LYS A 71 -3.76 4.11 -0.93
N ALA A 72 -2.68 4.37 -0.19
CA ALA A 72 -1.33 4.51 -0.73
C ALA A 72 -0.39 3.59 0.05
N GLU A 73 0.43 2.81 -0.62
CA GLU A 73 1.38 1.88 -0.01
C GLU A 73 2.71 1.93 -0.75
N ILE A 74 3.79 2.10 -0.01
CA ILE A 74 5.15 2.11 -0.52
C ILE A 74 5.99 1.06 0.22
N ASP A 75 6.83 0.34 -0.49
CA ASP A 75 7.86 -0.52 0.07
C ASP A 75 9.20 0.20 -0.04
N LEU A 76 9.76 0.60 1.09
CA LEU A 76 11.04 1.31 1.19
C LEU A 76 12.24 0.35 1.01
N SER A 77 12.00 -0.96 1.12
CA SER A 77 13.02 -1.98 0.91
C SER A 77 12.39 -3.27 0.39
N ASP A 78 12.21 -3.35 -0.92
CA ASP A 78 11.91 -4.63 -1.58
C ASP A 78 13.20 -5.20 -2.14
N GLU A 79 13.92 -5.93 -1.28
CA GLU A 79 15.27 -6.46 -1.57
C GLU A 79 16.28 -5.37 -1.98
N GLY A 80 16.19 -4.19 -1.35
CA GLY A 80 17.09 -3.06 -1.61
C GLY A 80 16.56 -2.03 -2.60
N SER A 81 15.35 -2.20 -3.11
CA SER A 81 14.72 -1.24 -4.02
C SER A 81 13.48 -0.60 -3.40
N ILE A 82 13.27 0.67 -3.67
CA ILE A 82 12.05 1.39 -3.28
C ILE A 82 11.01 1.19 -4.38
N LYS A 83 9.81 0.75 -4.00
CA LYS A 83 8.70 0.51 -4.94
C LYS A 83 7.40 1.10 -4.44
N MET A 84 6.71 1.86 -5.31
CA MET A 84 5.31 2.17 -5.10
C MET A 84 4.50 0.88 -5.29
N LEU A 85 3.73 0.50 -4.28
CA LEU A 85 2.91 -0.70 -4.33
C LEU A 85 1.49 -0.37 -4.79
N ASP A 86 0.70 0.20 -3.93
CA ASP A 86 -0.69 0.51 -4.20
C ASP A 86 -0.89 2.03 -4.09
N ALA A 87 -1.62 2.62 -5.02
CA ALA A 87 -2.03 4.01 -5.02
C ALA A 87 -3.36 4.13 -5.77
N TYR A 88 -4.47 3.98 -5.06
CA TYR A 88 -5.78 3.96 -5.66
C TYR A 88 -6.84 4.68 -4.83
N ALA A 89 -7.90 5.13 -5.52
CA ALA A 89 -9.15 5.54 -4.92
C ALA A 89 -10.23 4.48 -5.19
N ARG A 90 -11.08 4.24 -4.20
CA ARG A 90 -12.19 3.28 -4.27
C ARG A 90 -13.51 4.01 -4.01
N PHE A 91 -14.40 3.95 -4.96
CA PHE A 91 -15.77 4.44 -4.85
C PHE A 91 -16.69 3.30 -4.41
N VAL A 92 -17.34 3.46 -3.27
CA VAL A 92 -18.22 2.45 -2.63
C VAL A 92 -19.55 3.10 -2.32
N PRO A 93 -20.48 3.22 -3.29
CA PRO A 93 -21.78 3.88 -3.05
C PRO A 93 -22.72 3.03 -2.20
N ASN A 94 -22.58 1.70 -2.24
CA ASN A 94 -23.36 0.74 -1.48
C ASN A 94 -22.59 -0.59 -1.29
N ASP A 95 -23.17 -1.52 -0.56
CA ASP A 95 -22.57 -2.84 -0.28
C ASP A 95 -22.65 -3.83 -1.46
N THR A 96 -23.28 -3.42 -2.57
CA THR A 96 -23.50 -4.29 -3.72
C THR A 96 -22.36 -4.19 -4.74
N TRP A 97 -21.80 -3.00 -4.95
CA TRP A 97 -20.74 -2.81 -5.93
C TRP A 97 -19.74 -1.75 -5.48
N ASN A 98 -18.52 -1.87 -5.99
CA ASN A 98 -17.50 -0.85 -5.86
C ASN A 98 -16.70 -0.70 -7.14
N LEU A 99 -16.10 0.48 -7.31
CA LEU A 99 -15.19 0.80 -8.41
C LEU A 99 -13.88 1.29 -7.80
N THR A 100 -12.78 0.63 -8.15
CA THR A 100 -11.43 1.01 -7.71
C THR A 100 -10.63 1.48 -8.92
N MET A 101 -9.97 2.63 -8.81
CA MET A 101 -9.19 3.24 -9.88
C MET A 101 -7.82 3.66 -9.34
N GLY A 102 -6.77 3.39 -10.10
CA GLY A 102 -5.38 3.74 -9.77
C GLY A 102 -4.44 2.56 -9.92
N GLN A 103 -3.27 2.66 -9.30
CA GLN A 103 -2.30 1.58 -9.27
C GLN A 103 -2.68 0.58 -8.19
N MET A 104 -2.95 -0.65 -8.59
CA MET A 104 -3.35 -1.71 -7.68
C MET A 104 -2.79 -3.06 -8.14
N ARG A 105 -2.88 -4.03 -7.25
CA ARG A 105 -2.55 -5.40 -7.60
C ARG A 105 -3.61 -5.97 -8.54
N VAL A 106 -3.15 -6.54 -9.66
CA VAL A 106 -4.03 -7.19 -10.64
C VAL A 106 -4.68 -8.42 -9.99
N PRO A 107 -6.01 -8.57 -10.01
CA PRO A 107 -6.72 -9.68 -9.39
C PRO A 107 -6.59 -10.97 -10.21
N PHE A 108 -5.37 -11.49 -10.34
CA PHE A 108 -5.08 -12.65 -11.19
C PHE A 108 -4.99 -13.98 -10.43
N THR A 109 -4.46 -13.97 -9.19
CA THR A 109 -4.33 -15.20 -8.39
C THR A 109 -4.67 -14.96 -6.94
N ILE A 110 -5.16 -16.02 -6.25
CA ILE A 110 -5.45 -15.97 -4.81
C ILE A 110 -4.20 -15.61 -4.00
N ASP A 111 -3.03 -16.15 -4.36
CA ASP A 111 -1.75 -15.84 -3.70
C ASP A 111 -1.33 -14.37 -3.87
N ALA A 112 -1.79 -13.71 -4.93
CA ALA A 112 -1.53 -12.29 -5.13
C ALA A 112 -2.16 -11.44 -4.02
N HIS A 113 -3.35 -11.82 -3.54
CA HIS A 113 -4.10 -11.07 -2.54
C HIS A 113 -3.67 -11.34 -1.09
N ARG A 114 -2.92 -12.42 -0.85
CA ARG A 114 -2.41 -12.72 0.49
C ARG A 114 -1.38 -11.68 0.92
N SER A 115 -1.61 -11.10 2.10
CA SER A 115 -0.63 -10.19 2.70
C SER A 115 0.63 -10.97 3.08
N PRO A 116 1.79 -10.30 3.23
CA PRO A 116 3.01 -10.95 3.72
C PRO A 116 2.85 -11.71 5.03
N HIS A 117 1.92 -11.29 5.90
CA HIS A 117 1.63 -11.96 7.18
C HIS A 117 0.85 -13.26 7.05
N GLN A 118 0.20 -13.47 5.90
CA GLN A 118 -0.62 -14.65 5.62
C GLN A 118 0.11 -15.69 4.78
N GLN A 119 1.40 -15.46 4.52
CA GLN A 119 2.22 -16.40 3.77
C GLN A 119 2.84 -17.44 4.70
N TYR A 120 2.74 -18.71 4.32
CA TYR A 120 3.33 -19.82 5.06
C TYR A 120 4.86 -19.88 4.95
N PHE A 121 5.41 -19.36 3.85
CA PHE A 121 6.85 -19.37 3.58
C PHE A 121 7.41 -17.95 3.49
N ALA A 122 8.70 -17.81 3.76
CA ALA A 122 9.41 -16.54 3.65
C ALA A 122 9.36 -15.94 2.23
N ASN A 123 9.31 -16.80 1.22
CA ASN A 123 9.20 -16.44 -0.18
C ASN A 123 7.89 -16.95 -0.77
N ARG A 124 7.32 -16.21 -1.71
CA ARG A 124 6.20 -16.69 -2.54
C ARG A 124 6.68 -17.78 -3.51
N SER A 125 5.75 -18.60 -3.97
CA SER A 125 6.02 -19.54 -5.04
C SER A 125 6.56 -18.83 -6.28
N PHE A 126 7.33 -19.52 -7.10
CA PHE A 126 7.92 -18.94 -8.32
C PHE A 126 6.84 -18.37 -9.24
N ILE A 127 5.76 -19.10 -9.45
CA ILE A 127 4.61 -18.67 -10.28
C ILE A 127 3.96 -17.41 -9.69
N ALA A 128 3.68 -17.39 -8.38
CA ALA A 128 3.10 -16.23 -7.73
C ALA A 128 4.02 -15.01 -7.76
N LYS A 129 5.34 -15.20 -7.82
CA LYS A 129 6.32 -14.12 -7.94
C LYS A 129 6.35 -13.55 -9.36
N GLN A 130 6.24 -14.38 -10.38
CA GLN A 130 6.32 -13.97 -11.79
C GLN A 130 5.01 -13.37 -12.31
N VAL A 131 3.89 -13.95 -11.97
CA VAL A 131 2.60 -13.61 -12.57
C VAL A 131 1.63 -12.99 -11.55
N GLY A 132 1.67 -13.44 -10.30
CA GLY A 132 0.68 -13.07 -9.29
C GLY A 132 0.97 -11.80 -8.50
N ASN A 133 2.15 -11.19 -8.66
CA ASN A 133 2.53 -9.99 -7.89
C ASN A 133 2.64 -8.74 -8.78
N VAL A 134 2.01 -8.79 -9.94
CA VAL A 134 2.00 -7.66 -10.88
C VAL A 134 1.05 -6.59 -10.34
N ARG A 135 1.53 -5.35 -10.35
CA ARG A 135 0.71 -4.16 -10.13
C ARG A 135 0.63 -3.39 -11.41
N ASP A 136 -0.55 -2.87 -11.68
CA ASP A 136 -0.80 -2.07 -12.87
C ASP A 136 -1.73 -0.90 -12.54
N VAL A 137 -1.72 0.08 -13.40
CA VAL A 137 -2.62 1.23 -13.34
C VAL A 137 -3.86 0.90 -14.16
N GLY A 138 -5.02 0.96 -13.51
CA GLY A 138 -6.27 0.61 -14.19
C GLY A 138 -7.49 0.89 -13.32
N ALA A 139 -8.60 0.30 -13.75
CA ALA A 139 -9.86 0.33 -13.03
C ALA A 139 -10.41 -1.09 -12.86
N THR A 140 -10.92 -1.40 -11.66
CA THR A 140 -11.58 -2.67 -11.36
C THR A 140 -12.94 -2.41 -10.74
N GLY A 141 -13.97 -3.10 -11.24
CA GLY A 141 -15.29 -3.15 -10.63
C GLY A 141 -15.49 -4.47 -9.89
N ALA A 142 -16.13 -4.44 -8.74
CA ALA A 142 -16.56 -5.62 -8.03
C ALA A 142 -18.07 -5.53 -7.73
N LEU A 143 -18.77 -6.65 -7.91
CA LEU A 143 -20.20 -6.80 -7.68
C LEU A 143 -20.42 -7.98 -6.73
N ALA A 144 -21.14 -7.76 -5.63
CA ALA A 144 -21.55 -8.82 -4.72
C ALA A 144 -22.84 -9.48 -5.22
N LEU A 145 -22.75 -10.74 -5.61
CA LEU A 145 -23.90 -11.54 -6.00
C LEU A 145 -24.39 -12.32 -4.78
N GLY A 146 -25.15 -11.69 -3.89
CA GLY A 146 -25.77 -12.35 -2.73
C GLY A 146 -24.95 -12.43 -1.45
N GLY A 147 -24.13 -11.44 -1.16
CA GLY A 147 -23.36 -11.31 0.09
C GLY A 147 -22.65 -9.98 0.18
N ASN A 148 -22.07 -9.66 1.33
CA ASN A 148 -21.26 -8.46 1.49
C ASN A 148 -19.99 -8.56 0.66
N LEU A 149 -19.57 -7.46 0.07
CA LEU A 149 -18.27 -7.34 -0.60
C LEU A 149 -17.13 -7.49 0.43
N PRO A 150 -16.07 -8.22 0.12
CA PRO A 150 -14.90 -8.35 0.97
C PRO A 150 -14.09 -7.05 1.10
#